data_1683fae2bad9915d8421433efe1f831c
#
_entry.id   1683fae2bad9915d8421433efe1f831c
#
_cell.length_a   1.000
_cell.length_b   1.000
_cell.length_c   1.000
_cell.angle_alpha   90.00
_cell.angle_beta   90.00
_cell.angle_gamma   90.00
#
_symmetry.space_group_name_H-M   'P 1'
#
loop_
_entity.id
_entity.type
_entity.pdbx_description
1 polymer ?
#
loop_
_entity_poly.entity_id
_entity_poly.type
_entity_poly.pdbx_seq_one_letter_code
_entity_poly.pdbx_strand_id
1 'polypeptide(L)'
;MEKNIKQFIGFCIVGFSNTIIGYLIYVISLYVLRKLNIFNDVDIYIVQFIMILLSVLWSFYWNKMKVFKSENKSILIELLKTYASYALTTLFLAEILLMLWTKFLNINEYIAPLLTLAITVPLNFIIQKLWVFSK
;
A
#
# COMPACT_ATOMS: atom_id res chain seq x y z
N MET A 1 22.01 -8.25 9.75
CA MET A 1 21.96 -7.73 8.38
C MET A 1 21.20 -8.67 7.44
N GLU A 2 21.52 -9.95 7.47
CA GLU A 2 20.82 -10.95 6.66
C GLU A 2 19.31 -11.00 6.93
N LYS A 3 18.95 -10.91 8.21
CA LYS A 3 17.55 -10.90 8.61
C LYS A 3 16.80 -9.69 8.03
N ASN A 4 17.42 -8.52 8.02
CA ASN A 4 16.83 -7.30 7.49
C ASN A 4 16.62 -7.41 5.98
N ILE A 5 17.56 -8.01 5.27
CA ILE A 5 17.47 -8.21 3.83
C ILE A 5 16.34 -9.17 3.50
N LYS A 6 16.23 -10.28 4.24
CA LYS A 6 15.14 -11.23 4.03
C LYS A 6 13.79 -10.62 4.30
N GLN A 7 13.67 -9.82 5.37
CA GLN A 7 12.42 -9.12 5.68
C GLN A 7 12.06 -8.14 4.57
N PHE A 8 13.04 -7.39 4.06
CA PHE A 8 12.78 -6.44 2.99
C PHE A 8 12.33 -7.14 1.71
N ILE A 9 12.96 -8.24 1.36
CA ILE A 9 12.56 -9.03 0.19
C ILE A 9 11.14 -9.57 0.38
N GLY A 10 10.85 -10.13 1.56
CA GLY A 10 9.49 -10.60 1.87
C GLY A 10 8.47 -9.48 1.79
N PHE A 11 8.82 -8.30 2.30
CA PHE A 11 7.95 -7.13 2.23
C PHE A 11 7.65 -6.74 0.77
N CYS A 12 8.66 -6.78 -0.09
CA CYS A 12 8.49 -6.49 -1.51
C CYS A 12 7.61 -7.53 -2.21
N ILE A 13 7.77 -8.80 -1.86
CA ILE A 13 6.94 -9.87 -2.41
C ILE A 13 5.47 -9.66 -2.00
N VAL A 14 5.23 -9.34 -0.73
CA VAL A 14 3.88 -9.04 -0.24
C VAL A 14 3.31 -7.82 -0.98
N GLY A 15 4.12 -6.78 -1.17
CA GLY A 15 3.68 -5.60 -1.91
C GLY A 15 3.31 -5.90 -3.35
N PHE A 16 4.09 -6.76 -4.01
CA PHE A 16 3.78 -7.19 -5.37
C PHE A 16 2.45 -7.96 -5.41
N SER A 17 2.28 -8.92 -4.48
CA SER A 17 1.03 -9.67 -4.39
C SER A 17 -0.15 -8.75 -4.06
N ASN A 18 0.09 -7.75 -3.22
CA ASN A 18 -0.91 -6.74 -2.88
C ASN A 18 -1.39 -5.98 -4.10
N THR A 19 -0.47 -5.63 -5.00
CA THR A 19 -0.81 -4.93 -6.24
C THR A 19 -1.72 -5.80 -7.11
N ILE A 20 -1.39 -7.08 -7.25
CA ILE A 20 -2.21 -8.02 -8.04
C ILE A 20 -3.60 -8.17 -7.42
N ILE A 21 -3.66 -8.42 -6.12
CA ILE A 21 -4.93 -8.57 -5.41
C ILE A 21 -5.77 -7.29 -5.48
N GLY A 22 -5.11 -6.13 -5.30
CA GLY A 22 -5.79 -4.85 -5.40
C GLY A 22 -6.42 -4.63 -6.76
N TYR A 23 -5.70 -4.96 -7.82
CA TYR A 23 -6.24 -4.84 -9.17
C TYR A 23 -7.44 -5.75 -9.39
N LEU A 24 -7.36 -7.00 -8.92
CA LEU A 24 -8.48 -7.95 -9.03
C LEU A 24 -9.71 -7.43 -8.26
N ILE A 25 -9.50 -6.91 -7.05
CA ILE A 25 -10.59 -6.33 -6.26
C ILE A 25 -11.21 -5.16 -7.00
N TYR A 26 -10.38 -4.31 -7.61
CA TYR A 26 -10.85 -3.14 -8.36
C TYR A 26 -11.73 -3.58 -9.52
N VAL A 27 -11.26 -4.52 -10.33
CA VAL A 27 -11.99 -4.98 -11.52
C VAL A 27 -13.31 -5.64 -11.14
N ILE A 28 -13.28 -6.54 -10.16
CA ILE A 28 -14.48 -7.27 -9.74
C ILE A 28 -15.51 -6.32 -9.13
N SER A 29 -15.06 -5.43 -8.25
CA SER A 29 -15.96 -4.48 -7.59
C SER A 29 -16.59 -3.52 -8.60
N LEU A 30 -15.81 -3.03 -9.54
CA LEU A 30 -16.33 -2.13 -10.58
C LEU A 30 -17.36 -2.82 -11.44
N TYR A 31 -17.08 -4.07 -11.83
CA TYR A 31 -18.03 -4.86 -12.63
C TYR A 31 -19.35 -5.04 -11.88
N VAL A 32 -19.27 -5.39 -10.59
CA VAL A 32 -20.48 -5.61 -9.78
C VAL A 32 -21.29 -4.33 -9.64
N LEU A 33 -20.62 -3.21 -9.32
CA LEU A 33 -21.35 -1.94 -9.14
C LEU A 33 -22.02 -1.49 -10.43
N ARG A 34 -21.34 -1.64 -11.57
CA ARG A 34 -21.91 -1.23 -12.86
C ARG A 34 -23.05 -2.13 -13.28
N LYS A 35 -22.95 -3.42 -13.01
CA LYS A 35 -24.03 -4.37 -13.33
C LYS A 35 -25.28 -4.09 -12.50
N LEU A 36 -25.09 -3.67 -11.23
CA LEU A 36 -26.21 -3.34 -10.35
C LEU A 36 -26.74 -1.92 -10.55
N ASN A 37 -26.09 -1.12 -11.38
CA ASN A 37 -26.42 0.29 -11.61
C ASN A 37 -26.46 1.10 -10.31
N ILE A 38 -25.52 0.84 -9.42
CA ILE A 38 -25.38 1.55 -8.15
C ILE A 38 -24.23 2.55 -8.26
N PHE A 39 -24.44 3.76 -7.77
CA PHE A 39 -23.38 4.79 -7.67
C PHE A 39 -22.74 5.13 -9.01
N ASN A 40 -23.53 5.26 -10.08
CA ASN A 40 -23.02 5.43 -11.45
C ASN A 40 -22.03 6.60 -11.62
N ASP A 41 -22.21 7.69 -10.87
CA ASP A 41 -21.38 8.88 -11.01
C ASP A 41 -20.08 8.80 -10.22
N VAL A 42 -20.03 7.95 -9.19
CA VAL A 42 -18.90 7.88 -8.25
C VAL A 42 -18.37 6.46 -8.09
N ASP A 43 -18.75 5.55 -8.98
CA ASP A 43 -18.41 4.13 -8.85
C ASP A 43 -16.88 3.91 -8.78
N ILE A 44 -16.11 4.63 -9.59
CA ILE A 44 -14.65 4.49 -9.62
C ILE A 44 -14.05 4.84 -8.26
N TYR A 45 -14.55 5.90 -7.63
CA TYR A 45 -14.02 6.33 -6.33
C TYR A 45 -14.37 5.35 -5.21
N ILE A 46 -15.60 4.82 -5.24
CA ILE A 46 -16.05 3.82 -4.26
C ILE A 46 -15.24 2.54 -4.40
N VAL A 47 -15.03 2.07 -5.63
CA VAL A 47 -14.26 0.87 -5.90
C VAL A 47 -12.81 1.04 -5.45
N GLN A 48 -12.24 2.22 -5.70
CA GLN A 48 -10.88 2.52 -5.28
C GLN A 48 -10.73 2.47 -3.75
N PHE A 49 -11.73 3.01 -3.04
CA PHE A 49 -11.76 2.96 -1.58
C PHE A 49 -11.84 1.51 -1.09
N ILE A 50 -12.71 0.69 -1.69
CA ILE A 50 -12.83 -0.73 -1.35
C ILE A 50 -11.50 -1.45 -1.61
N MET A 51 -10.89 -1.17 -2.75
CA MET A 51 -9.59 -1.76 -3.11
C MET A 51 -8.55 -1.47 -2.04
N ILE A 52 -8.44 -0.20 -1.62
CA ILE A 52 -7.47 0.18 -0.61
C ILE A 52 -7.74 -0.51 0.71
N LEU A 53 -8.99 -0.53 1.17
CA LEU A 53 -9.35 -1.17 2.44
C LEU A 53 -8.97 -2.65 2.44
N LEU A 54 -9.34 -3.37 1.40
CA LEU A 54 -9.14 -4.82 1.36
C LEU A 54 -7.69 -5.19 1.07
N SER A 55 -7.02 -4.44 0.20
CA SER A 55 -5.64 -4.75 -0.13
C SER A 55 -4.70 -4.47 1.04
N VAL A 56 -4.97 -3.44 1.83
CA VAL A 56 -4.18 -3.18 3.04
C VAL A 56 -4.36 -4.30 4.05
N LEU A 57 -5.58 -4.84 4.19
CA LEU A 57 -5.81 -6.00 5.05
C LEU A 57 -4.99 -7.21 4.60
N TRP A 58 -4.93 -7.45 3.30
CA TRP A 58 -4.11 -8.52 2.72
C TRP A 58 -2.64 -8.32 3.06
N SER A 59 -2.11 -7.13 2.81
CA SER A 59 -0.73 -6.80 3.13
C SER A 59 -0.45 -6.93 4.63
N PHE A 60 -1.36 -6.42 5.45
CA PHE A 60 -1.22 -6.47 6.90
C PHE A 60 -1.07 -7.91 7.38
N TYR A 61 -1.95 -8.79 6.91
CA TYR A 61 -1.92 -10.19 7.33
C TYR A 61 -0.56 -10.83 7.01
N TRP A 62 -0.12 -10.71 5.76
CA TRP A 62 1.12 -11.35 5.34
C TRP A 62 2.34 -10.72 5.98
N ASN A 63 2.36 -9.40 6.11
CA ASN A 63 3.48 -8.73 6.77
C ASN A 63 3.56 -9.11 8.24
N LYS A 64 2.42 -9.15 8.93
CA LYS A 64 2.40 -9.52 10.35
C LYS A 64 2.84 -10.96 10.56
N MET A 65 2.32 -11.88 9.77
CA MET A 65 2.51 -13.31 10.01
C MET A 65 3.80 -13.87 9.41
N LYS A 66 4.23 -13.36 8.26
CA LYS A 66 5.33 -13.97 7.51
C LYS A 66 6.57 -13.10 7.39
N VAL A 67 6.43 -11.80 7.30
CA VAL A 67 7.57 -10.90 7.10
C VAL A 67 8.17 -10.48 8.44
N PHE A 68 7.38 -9.81 9.25
CA PHE A 68 7.85 -9.26 10.55
C PHE A 68 7.60 -10.22 11.71
N LYS A 69 6.75 -11.21 11.52
CA LYS A 69 6.44 -12.23 12.51
C LYS A 69 6.09 -11.62 13.87
N SER A 70 5.20 -10.61 13.84
CA SER A 70 4.78 -9.90 15.03
C SER A 70 3.88 -10.79 15.90
N GLU A 71 4.21 -10.88 17.17
CA GLU A 71 3.43 -11.64 18.14
C GLU A 71 2.58 -10.74 19.05
N ASN A 72 2.52 -9.44 18.71
CA ASN A 72 1.72 -8.50 19.49
C ASN A 72 0.24 -8.90 19.46
N LYS A 73 -0.41 -8.77 20.60
CA LYS A 73 -1.84 -9.15 20.73
C LYS A 73 -2.78 -8.03 20.29
N SER A 74 -2.28 -6.79 20.19
CA SER A 74 -3.10 -5.64 19.82
C SER A 74 -3.22 -5.53 18.30
N ILE A 75 -3.93 -6.48 17.71
CA ILE A 75 -4.09 -6.55 16.25
C ILE A 75 -4.74 -5.28 15.70
N LEU A 76 -5.75 -4.77 16.40
CA LEU A 76 -6.45 -3.56 15.95
C LEU A 76 -5.53 -2.35 15.90
N ILE A 77 -4.67 -2.19 16.91
CA ILE A 77 -3.72 -1.07 16.94
C ILE A 77 -2.73 -1.19 15.81
N GLU A 78 -2.19 -2.39 15.57
CA GLU A 78 -1.28 -2.62 14.46
C GLU A 78 -1.95 -2.34 13.11
N LEU A 79 -3.19 -2.75 12.97
CA LEU A 79 -3.94 -2.50 11.74
C LEU A 79 -4.17 -1.01 11.51
N LEU A 80 -4.56 -0.28 12.56
CA LEU A 80 -4.74 1.17 12.45
C LEU A 80 -3.44 1.88 12.10
N LYS A 81 -2.32 1.45 12.69
CA LYS A 81 -1.01 1.99 12.36
C LYS A 81 -0.63 1.69 10.91
N THR A 82 -0.99 0.52 10.42
CA THR A 82 -0.74 0.16 9.02
C THR A 82 -1.50 1.08 8.07
N TYR A 83 -2.78 1.32 8.33
CA TYR A 83 -3.55 2.26 7.52
C TYR A 83 -2.97 3.67 7.61
N ALA A 84 -2.55 4.09 8.81
CA ALA A 84 -1.94 5.41 8.97
C ALA A 84 -0.64 5.53 8.19
N SER A 85 0.21 4.49 8.21
CA SER A 85 1.47 4.54 7.48
C SER A 85 1.26 4.58 5.97
N TYR A 86 0.32 3.81 5.44
CA TYR A 86 0.01 3.86 4.01
C TYR A 86 -0.59 5.20 3.61
N ALA A 87 -1.47 5.77 4.45
CA ALA A 87 -2.03 7.08 4.17
C ALA A 87 -0.91 8.13 4.11
N LEU A 88 0.00 8.10 5.07
CA LEU A 88 1.09 9.07 5.12
C LEU A 88 2.01 8.95 3.89
N THR A 89 2.41 7.74 3.52
CA THR A 89 3.36 7.55 2.43
C THR A 89 2.68 7.64 1.06
N THR A 90 1.48 7.11 0.92
CA THR A 90 0.81 7.03 -0.38
C THR A 90 0.05 8.31 -0.71
N LEU A 91 -0.70 8.86 0.25
CA LEU A 91 -1.53 10.03 -0.02
C LEU A 91 -0.77 11.34 0.06
N PHE A 92 0.24 11.43 0.93
CA PHE A 92 0.99 12.68 1.08
C PHE A 92 2.35 12.61 0.41
N LEU A 93 3.20 11.71 0.86
CA LEU A 93 4.58 11.68 0.40
C LEU A 93 4.67 11.35 -1.09
N ALA A 94 3.93 10.34 -1.55
CA ALA A 94 3.98 9.95 -2.95
C ALA A 94 3.51 11.07 -3.86
N GLU A 95 2.45 11.78 -3.48
CA GLU A 95 1.95 12.89 -4.29
C GLU A 95 2.94 14.06 -4.31
N ILE A 96 3.55 14.36 -3.17
CA ILE A 96 4.58 15.41 -3.12
C ILE A 96 5.76 15.04 -4.00
N LEU A 97 6.21 13.79 -3.95
CA LEU A 97 7.33 13.33 -4.76
C LEU A 97 7.00 13.36 -6.25
N LEU A 98 5.79 12.93 -6.63
CA LEU A 98 5.36 12.99 -8.03
C LEU A 98 5.36 14.42 -8.55
N MET A 99 4.85 15.36 -7.75
CA MET A 99 4.85 16.75 -8.12
C MET A 99 6.28 17.28 -8.26
N LEU A 100 7.15 16.91 -7.34
CA LEU A 100 8.56 17.32 -7.39
C LEU A 100 9.23 16.81 -8.65
N TRP A 101 9.06 15.51 -8.97
CA TRP A 101 9.68 14.93 -10.16
C TRP A 101 9.16 15.56 -11.45
N THR A 102 7.87 15.70 -11.58
CA THR A 102 7.28 16.11 -12.86
C THR A 102 7.31 17.62 -13.09
N LYS A 103 7.02 18.41 -12.05
CA LYS A 103 6.90 19.86 -12.21
C LYS A 103 8.21 20.61 -11.99
N PHE A 104 9.02 20.18 -11.04
CA PHE A 104 10.25 20.92 -10.71
C PHE A 104 11.48 20.36 -11.43
N LEU A 105 11.58 19.04 -11.58
CA LEU A 105 12.73 18.41 -12.22
C LEU A 105 12.46 17.98 -13.66
N ASN A 106 11.24 18.17 -14.14
CA ASN A 106 10.83 17.84 -15.52
C ASN A 106 11.11 16.39 -15.90
N ILE A 107 10.93 15.48 -14.93
CA ILE A 107 11.10 14.05 -15.18
C ILE A 107 9.85 13.50 -15.86
N ASN A 108 10.05 12.54 -16.77
CA ASN A 108 8.99 11.91 -17.54
C ASN A 108 7.92 11.34 -16.61
N GLU A 109 6.65 11.59 -16.93
CA GLU A 109 5.50 11.13 -16.13
C GLU A 109 5.45 9.61 -15.99
N TYR A 110 6.00 8.87 -16.92
CA TYR A 110 6.00 7.39 -16.84
C TYR A 110 7.12 6.86 -15.96
N ILE A 111 8.18 7.64 -15.78
CA ILE A 111 9.32 7.26 -14.93
C ILE A 111 9.11 7.73 -13.49
N ALA A 112 8.43 8.86 -13.30
CA ALA A 112 8.24 9.46 -11.97
C ALA A 112 7.64 8.49 -10.94
N PRO A 113 6.60 7.69 -11.26
CA PRO A 113 6.08 6.73 -10.27
C PRO A 113 7.11 5.70 -9.83
N LEU A 114 8.00 5.29 -10.73
CA LEU A 114 9.05 4.33 -10.37
C LEU A 114 10.05 4.94 -9.38
N LEU A 115 10.43 6.20 -9.59
CA LEU A 115 11.29 6.91 -8.64
C LEU A 115 10.61 7.09 -7.29
N THR A 116 9.30 7.37 -7.31
CA THR A 116 8.51 7.49 -6.09
C THR A 116 8.51 6.18 -5.32
N LEU A 117 8.30 5.06 -6.00
CA LEU A 117 8.34 3.75 -5.36
C LEU A 117 9.70 3.43 -4.75
N ALA A 118 10.77 3.84 -5.44
CA ALA A 118 12.13 3.61 -4.94
C ALA A 118 12.35 4.28 -3.58
N ILE A 119 11.60 5.33 -3.28
CA ILE A 119 11.68 6.03 -2.00
C ILE A 119 10.63 5.52 -1.02
N THR A 120 9.38 5.36 -1.47
CA THR A 120 8.27 5.02 -0.57
C THR A 120 8.30 3.58 -0.10
N VAL A 121 8.75 2.64 -0.92
CA VAL A 121 8.79 1.23 -0.52
C VAL A 121 9.76 0.98 0.63
N PRO A 122 11.04 1.43 0.56
CA PRO A 122 11.92 1.30 1.72
C PRO A 122 11.42 2.06 2.95
N LEU A 123 10.82 3.24 2.75
CA LEU A 123 10.30 4.02 3.87
C LEU A 123 9.13 3.30 4.54
N ASN A 124 8.21 2.75 3.76
CA ASN A 124 7.12 1.93 4.30
C ASN A 124 7.64 0.73 5.08
N PHE A 125 8.67 0.08 4.55
CA PHE A 125 9.29 -1.04 5.24
C PHE A 125 9.83 -0.63 6.62
N ILE A 126 10.54 0.50 6.66
CA ILE A 126 11.11 1.01 7.91
C ILE A 126 10.01 1.37 8.89
N ILE A 127 8.97 2.06 8.44
CA ILE A 127 7.85 2.45 9.29
C ILE A 127 7.15 1.22 9.85
N GLN A 128 6.88 0.23 9.02
CA GLN A 128 6.20 -0.96 9.49
C GLN A 128 7.06 -1.76 10.46
N LYS A 129 8.36 -1.85 10.19
CA LYS A 129 9.26 -2.59 11.07
C LYS A 129 9.45 -1.92 12.42
N LEU A 130 9.66 -0.60 12.44
CA LEU A 130 10.03 0.11 13.66
C LEU A 130 8.84 0.67 14.43
N TRP A 131 7.69 0.83 13.79
CA TRP A 131 6.53 1.43 14.43
C TRP A 131 5.33 0.49 14.46
N VAL A 132 4.89 -0.01 13.29
CA VAL A 132 3.65 -0.80 13.22
C VAL A 132 3.80 -2.10 13.99
N PHE A 133 4.84 -2.88 13.67
CA PHE A 133 5.05 -4.21 14.22
C PHE A 133 6.12 -4.26 15.29
N SER A 134 6.52 -3.12 15.81
CA SER A 134 7.47 -3.08 16.93
C SER A 134 6.76 -3.46 18.23
N LYS A 135 7.52 -4.01 19.16
CA LYS A 135 7.00 -4.38 20.48
C LYS A 135 6.93 -3.16 21.41
#